data_95dd4b78700e18b8231c94d0528eb677
#
_entry.id   95dd4b78700e18b8231c94d0528eb677
#
_cell.length_a   1.000
_cell.length_b   1.000
_cell.length_c   1.000
_cell.angle_alpha   90.00
_cell.angle_beta   90.00
_cell.angle_gamma   90.00
#
_symmetry.space_group_name_H-M   'P 1'
#
loop_
_entity.id
_entity.type
_entity.pdbx_description
1 polymer ?
#
loop_
_entity_poly.entity_id
_entity_poly.type
_entity_poly.pdbx_seq_one_letter_code
_entity_poly.pdbx_strand_id
1 'polypeptide(L)'
;MRAIWNGFISFGLVTIPVSVGLAQQRTDVSFRTLSRETGQPVKQKRWDPQRDVEVTSDETVKGWEVSKGRYLPVEDSELERFAARQEKTIQILQFVELPEVDPVYFERAYWLDPQERAERPYKLLTRAMEESGRAAIGRFVLSTKEHLVLLRAIDGMLT
;
A
#
# COMPACT_ATOMS: atom_id res chain seq x y z
N MET A 1 -4.58 -16.49 1.58
CA MET A 1 -3.78 -15.31 1.10
C MET A 1 -2.86 -14.82 2.21
N ARG A 2 -1.65 -14.32 1.91
CA ARG A 2 -0.82 -13.65 2.92
C ARG A 2 -1.29 -12.19 3.05
N ALA A 3 -1.91 -11.87 4.18
CA ALA A 3 -2.36 -10.51 4.44
C ALA A 3 -1.16 -9.56 4.64
N ILE A 4 -1.20 -8.42 3.98
CA ILE A 4 -0.24 -7.31 4.15
C ILE A 4 -0.84 -6.19 5.00
N TRP A 5 -2.16 -6.17 5.15
CA TRP A 5 -2.89 -5.18 5.92
C TRP A 5 -4.21 -5.78 6.43
N ASN A 6 -4.65 -5.36 7.61
CA ASN A 6 -5.92 -5.73 8.21
C ASN A 6 -6.65 -4.47 8.66
N GLY A 7 -7.95 -4.38 8.38
CA GLY A 7 -8.76 -3.23 8.73
C GLY A 7 -10.23 -3.43 8.34
N PHE A 8 -10.87 -2.35 7.94
CA PHE A 8 -12.31 -2.33 7.69
C PHE A 8 -12.61 -1.64 6.36
N ILE A 9 -13.63 -2.10 5.65
CA ILE A 9 -14.35 -1.30 4.65
C ILE A 9 -15.43 -0.55 5.40
N SER A 10 -15.55 0.76 5.17
CA SER A 10 -16.58 1.60 5.80
C SER A 10 -17.30 2.46 4.78
N PHE A 11 -18.64 2.47 4.85
CA PHE A 11 -19.51 3.38 4.12
C PHE A 11 -20.78 3.64 4.92
N GLY A 12 -21.05 4.90 5.18
CA GLY A 12 -22.16 5.29 6.06
C GLY A 12 -22.04 4.63 7.44
N LEU A 13 -23.05 3.83 7.81
CA LEU A 13 -23.08 3.09 9.07
C LEU A 13 -22.57 1.65 8.97
N VAL A 14 -22.16 1.22 7.79
CA VAL A 14 -21.69 -0.14 7.55
C VAL A 14 -20.18 -0.21 7.72
N THR A 15 -19.73 -1.20 8.48
CA THR A 15 -18.31 -1.50 8.68
C THR A 15 -18.09 -3.01 8.50
N ILE A 16 -17.19 -3.38 7.60
CA ILE A 16 -16.92 -4.78 7.24
C ILE A 16 -15.43 -5.07 7.49
N PRO A 17 -15.07 -5.93 8.46
CA PRO A 17 -13.69 -6.34 8.69
C PRO A 17 -13.13 -7.11 7.50
N VAL A 18 -11.96 -6.67 6.99
CA VAL A 18 -11.28 -7.30 5.85
C VAL A 18 -9.78 -7.38 6.04
N SER A 19 -9.18 -8.33 5.34
CA SER A 19 -7.74 -8.49 5.19
C SER A 19 -7.37 -8.22 3.73
N VAL A 20 -6.33 -7.41 3.50
CA VAL A 20 -5.84 -7.07 2.16
C VAL A 20 -4.57 -7.85 1.86
N GLY A 21 -4.49 -8.44 0.70
CA GLY A 21 -3.31 -9.14 0.20
C GLY A 21 -3.03 -8.83 -1.26
N LEU A 22 -1.79 -9.04 -1.70
CA LEU A 22 -1.40 -8.83 -3.09
C LEU A 22 -2.13 -9.81 -4.01
N ALA A 23 -2.78 -9.28 -5.06
CA ALA A 23 -3.42 -10.10 -6.08
C ALA A 23 -2.39 -10.75 -7.02
N GLN A 24 -1.23 -10.13 -7.18
CA GLN A 24 -0.14 -10.66 -8.01
C GLN A 24 1.07 -10.96 -7.13
N GLN A 25 1.55 -12.19 -7.17
CA GLN A 25 2.87 -12.53 -6.66
C GLN A 25 3.88 -12.33 -7.78
N ARG A 26 4.90 -11.52 -7.51
CA ARG A 26 6.05 -11.46 -8.41
C ARG A 26 6.77 -12.79 -8.36
N THR A 27 6.86 -13.48 -9.49
CA THR A 27 7.65 -14.71 -9.67
C THR A 27 9.06 -14.42 -10.18
N ASP A 28 9.49 -13.15 -10.04
CA ASP A 28 10.81 -12.74 -10.48
C ASP A 28 11.89 -13.49 -9.70
N VAL A 29 12.85 -14.02 -10.42
CA VAL A 29 14.05 -14.62 -9.81
C VAL A 29 14.87 -13.50 -9.19
N SER A 30 15.01 -13.51 -7.88
CA SER A 30 15.84 -12.53 -7.17
C SER A 30 17.27 -13.06 -6.99
N PHE A 31 18.25 -12.28 -7.44
CA PHE A 31 19.65 -12.57 -7.23
C PHE A 31 20.22 -11.73 -6.09
N ARG A 32 21.09 -12.34 -5.30
CA ARG A 32 21.90 -11.63 -4.31
C ARG A 32 23.29 -11.42 -4.85
N THR A 33 23.85 -10.25 -4.61
CA THR A 33 25.27 -10.00 -4.94
C THR A 33 26.16 -10.77 -3.99
N LEU A 34 27.05 -11.59 -4.53
CA LEU A 34 28.00 -12.40 -3.77
C LEU A 34 29.43 -11.88 -4.00
N SER A 35 30.27 -12.04 -3.01
CA SER A 35 31.72 -11.89 -3.18
C SER A 35 32.23 -13.02 -4.09
N ARG A 36 32.98 -12.68 -5.11
CA ARG A 36 33.56 -13.66 -6.04
C ARG A 36 34.54 -14.59 -5.36
N GLU A 37 35.27 -14.12 -4.39
CA GLU A 37 36.28 -14.90 -3.66
C GLU A 37 35.66 -15.85 -2.64
N THR A 38 34.69 -15.35 -1.85
CA THR A 38 34.15 -16.11 -0.71
C THR A 38 32.83 -16.82 -1.02
N GLY A 39 32.15 -16.47 -2.11
CA GLY A 39 30.82 -16.96 -2.44
C GLY A 39 29.72 -16.50 -1.49
N GLN A 40 30.02 -15.61 -0.53
CA GLN A 40 29.08 -15.14 0.47
C GLN A 40 28.38 -13.84 0.05
N PRO A 41 27.13 -13.60 0.52
CA PRO A 41 26.43 -12.37 0.24
C PRO A 41 27.18 -11.16 0.80
N VAL A 42 27.34 -10.13 -0.04
CA VAL A 42 27.93 -8.86 0.36
C VAL A 42 26.85 -7.96 0.97
N LYS A 43 27.26 -7.10 1.92
CA LYS A 43 26.41 -6.07 2.52
C LYS A 43 26.74 -4.72 1.90
N GLN A 44 25.71 -3.93 1.65
CA GLN A 44 25.90 -2.53 1.23
C GLN A 44 26.10 -1.66 2.47
N LYS A 45 27.11 -0.80 2.43
CA LYS A 45 27.42 0.19 3.45
C LYS A 45 27.08 1.58 2.91
N ARG A 46 26.61 2.46 3.77
CA ARG A 46 26.45 3.87 3.41
C ARG A 46 27.77 4.56 3.62
N TRP A 47 28.18 5.35 2.65
CA TRP A 47 29.46 6.05 2.66
C TRP A 47 29.24 7.55 2.49
N ASP A 48 29.84 8.35 3.38
CA ASP A 48 29.89 9.81 3.25
C ASP A 48 31.15 10.19 2.47
N PRO A 49 31.00 10.61 1.21
CA PRO A 49 32.17 10.90 0.36
C PRO A 49 32.93 12.17 0.78
N GLN A 50 32.33 13.07 1.56
CA GLN A 50 33.01 14.29 2.03
C GLN A 50 33.88 14.00 3.25
N ARG A 51 33.42 13.14 4.14
CA ARG A 51 34.15 12.76 5.35
C ARG A 51 35.02 11.52 5.15
N ASP A 52 34.85 10.82 4.03
CA ASP A 52 35.51 9.55 3.70
C ASP A 52 35.34 8.46 4.77
N VAL A 53 34.11 8.33 5.31
CA VAL A 53 33.77 7.39 6.37
C VAL A 53 32.47 6.66 6.09
N GLU A 54 32.33 5.46 6.68
CA GLU A 54 31.04 4.77 6.73
C GLU A 54 30.12 5.49 7.75
N VAL A 55 28.85 5.68 7.34
CA VAL A 55 27.81 6.29 8.20
C VAL A 55 26.70 5.30 8.52
N THR A 56 26.26 5.34 9.75
CA THR A 56 25.13 4.54 10.24
C THR A 56 23.78 5.16 9.89
N SER A 57 22.69 4.43 10.10
CA SER A 57 21.35 4.98 9.88
C SER A 57 21.06 6.20 10.76
N ASP A 58 21.58 6.20 11.98
CA ASP A 58 21.35 7.25 12.98
C ASP A 58 22.12 8.55 12.65
N GLU A 59 23.16 8.43 11.82
CA GLU A 59 23.94 9.57 11.33
C GLU A 59 23.40 10.14 10.02
N THR A 60 22.29 9.61 9.51
CA THR A 60 21.69 10.05 8.25
C THR A 60 20.31 10.64 8.49
N VAL A 61 19.99 11.68 7.74
CA VAL A 61 18.68 12.33 7.72
C VAL A 61 18.13 12.30 6.29
N LYS A 62 16.81 12.32 6.14
CA LYS A 62 16.18 12.42 4.82
C LYS A 62 16.36 13.84 4.30
N GLY A 63 16.76 13.97 3.03
CA GLY A 63 16.91 15.27 2.37
C GLY A 63 15.89 15.43 1.25
N TRP A 64 15.15 16.55 1.26
CA TRP A 64 14.33 16.94 0.11
C TRP A 64 15.12 17.92 -0.77
N GLU A 65 15.33 17.52 -2.04
CA GLU A 65 16.02 18.39 -2.99
C GLU A 65 15.08 19.52 -3.46
N VAL A 66 15.31 20.72 -2.95
CA VAL A 66 14.52 21.91 -3.30
C VAL A 66 15.00 22.58 -4.58
N SER A 67 16.27 22.41 -4.91
CA SER A 67 16.90 22.79 -6.17
C SER A 67 18.15 21.94 -6.38
N LYS A 68 18.66 21.85 -7.60
CA LYS A 68 19.83 21.02 -7.94
C LYS A 68 20.98 21.20 -6.96
N GLY A 69 21.30 20.15 -6.21
CA GLY A 69 22.37 20.11 -5.21
C GLY A 69 22.07 20.82 -3.89
N ARG A 70 20.85 21.35 -3.70
CA ARG A 70 20.42 21.98 -2.44
C ARG A 70 19.35 21.15 -1.76
N TYR A 71 19.68 20.60 -0.61
CA TYR A 71 18.81 19.71 0.16
C TYR A 71 18.33 20.41 1.43
N LEU A 72 17.04 20.23 1.73
CA LEU A 72 16.44 20.56 3.01
C LEU A 72 16.39 19.26 3.84
N PRO A 73 17.07 19.18 4.99
CA PRO A 73 16.93 18.02 5.86
C PRO A 73 15.51 17.97 6.43
N VAL A 74 14.95 16.76 6.48
CA VAL A 74 13.61 16.51 7.03
C VAL A 74 13.73 15.38 8.05
N GLU A 75 13.48 15.72 9.30
CA GLU A 75 13.54 14.78 10.41
C GLU A 75 12.34 13.79 10.36
N ASP A 76 12.54 12.56 10.83
CA ASP A 76 11.48 11.56 10.87
C ASP A 76 10.30 12.02 11.73
N SER A 77 10.54 12.76 12.81
CA SER A 77 9.51 13.37 13.66
C SER A 77 8.64 14.39 12.92
N GLU A 78 9.20 15.10 11.93
CA GLU A 78 8.44 16.03 11.09
C GLU A 78 7.55 15.24 10.12
N LEU A 79 8.08 14.18 9.52
CA LEU A 79 7.31 13.31 8.64
C LEU A 79 6.15 12.63 9.38
N GLU A 80 6.37 12.20 10.64
CA GLU A 80 5.31 11.62 11.48
C GLU A 80 4.15 12.58 11.75
N ARG A 81 4.41 13.88 11.87
CA ARG A 81 3.36 14.89 12.04
C ARG A 81 2.45 15.03 10.83
N PHE A 82 3.00 14.78 9.63
CA PHE A 82 2.27 14.83 8.37
C PHE A 82 1.80 13.45 7.91
N ALA A 83 2.21 12.38 8.61
CA ALA A 83 1.70 11.04 8.32
C ALA A 83 0.18 11.05 8.49
N ALA A 84 -0.53 10.62 7.45
CA ALA A 84 -1.96 10.43 7.54
C ALA A 84 -2.25 9.54 8.76
N ARG A 85 -3.23 9.94 9.59
CA ARG A 85 -3.67 9.10 10.71
C ARG A 85 -3.89 7.69 10.17
N GLN A 86 -3.24 6.72 10.80
CA GLN A 86 -3.39 5.31 10.42
C GLN A 86 -4.79 4.81 10.80
N GLU A 87 -5.79 5.35 10.15
CA GLU A 87 -7.13 4.76 10.21
C GLU A 87 -7.06 3.45 9.42
N LYS A 88 -7.21 2.33 10.12
CA LYS A 88 -7.27 1.00 9.49
C LYS A 88 -8.62 0.82 8.78
N THR A 89 -8.95 1.77 7.92
CA THR A 89 -10.25 1.83 7.25
C THR A 89 -10.08 2.20 5.77
N ILE A 90 -10.70 1.41 4.92
CA ILE A 90 -10.95 1.75 3.53
C ILE A 90 -12.28 2.50 3.52
N GLN A 91 -12.24 3.82 3.44
CA GLN A 91 -13.43 4.65 3.43
C GLN A 91 -13.99 4.75 2.02
N ILE A 92 -15.16 4.19 1.77
CA ILE A 92 -15.88 4.38 0.51
C ILE A 92 -16.45 5.79 0.48
N LEU A 93 -16.18 6.51 -0.60
CA LEU A 93 -16.63 7.87 -0.84
C LEU A 93 -17.86 7.90 -1.75
N GLN A 94 -17.85 7.10 -2.81
CA GLN A 94 -18.94 7.03 -3.78
C GLN A 94 -18.90 5.74 -4.58
N PHE A 95 -20.02 5.41 -5.22
CA PHE A 95 -20.13 4.33 -6.19
C PHE A 95 -20.25 4.92 -7.60
N VAL A 96 -19.55 4.32 -8.56
CA VAL A 96 -19.49 4.72 -9.95
C VAL A 96 -19.76 3.53 -10.86
N GLU A 97 -20.15 3.76 -12.10
CA GLU A 97 -20.22 2.71 -13.11
C GLU A 97 -18.81 2.22 -13.44
N LEU A 98 -18.55 0.92 -13.35
CA LEU A 98 -17.19 0.38 -13.56
C LEU A 98 -16.59 0.76 -14.94
N PRO A 99 -17.34 0.81 -16.04
CA PRO A 99 -16.80 1.21 -17.35
C PRO A 99 -16.34 2.69 -17.44
N GLU A 100 -16.75 3.54 -16.49
CA GLU A 100 -16.34 4.95 -16.47
C GLU A 100 -14.90 5.13 -15.95
N VAL A 101 -14.31 4.09 -15.35
CA VAL A 101 -12.96 4.16 -14.78
C VAL A 101 -11.97 3.52 -15.75
N ASP A 102 -11.09 4.35 -16.32
CA ASP A 102 -10.06 3.86 -17.23
C ASP A 102 -9.01 3.02 -16.49
N PRO A 103 -8.72 1.78 -16.95
CA PRO A 103 -7.70 0.92 -16.37
C PRO A 103 -6.28 1.54 -16.32
N VAL A 104 -6.01 2.58 -17.11
CA VAL A 104 -4.71 3.29 -17.11
C VAL A 104 -4.35 3.86 -15.73
N TYR A 105 -5.33 4.12 -14.87
CA TYR A 105 -5.13 4.62 -13.52
C TYR A 105 -4.76 3.54 -12.50
N PHE A 106 -4.79 2.25 -12.88
CA PHE A 106 -4.52 1.16 -11.94
C PHE A 106 -3.01 0.87 -11.87
N GLU A 107 -2.44 1.06 -10.67
CA GLU A 107 -1.03 0.75 -10.43
C GLU A 107 -0.84 -0.67 -9.89
N ARG A 108 -1.69 -1.10 -8.96
CA ARG A 108 -1.58 -2.41 -8.28
C ARG A 108 -2.95 -2.93 -7.92
N ALA A 109 -3.09 -4.24 -8.00
CA ALA A 109 -4.30 -4.94 -7.59
C ALA A 109 -4.07 -5.70 -6.26
N TYR A 110 -5.10 -5.70 -5.43
CA TYR A 110 -5.13 -6.38 -4.14
C TYR A 110 -6.41 -7.17 -4.01
N TRP A 111 -6.34 -8.34 -3.37
CA TRP A 111 -7.52 -9.07 -2.95
C TRP A 111 -7.92 -8.67 -1.54
N LEU A 112 -9.21 -8.60 -1.29
CA LEU A 112 -9.78 -8.38 0.03
C LEU A 112 -10.52 -9.65 0.46
N ASP A 113 -10.08 -10.25 1.56
CA ASP A 113 -10.78 -11.38 2.18
C ASP A 113 -11.56 -10.90 3.40
N PRO A 114 -12.76 -11.43 3.66
CA PRO A 114 -13.47 -11.14 4.92
C PRO A 114 -12.69 -11.71 6.11
N GLN A 115 -12.63 -10.98 7.21
CA GLN A 115 -12.18 -11.54 8.48
C GLN A 115 -13.27 -12.38 9.12
N GLU A 116 -12.92 -13.11 10.19
CA GLU A 116 -13.88 -13.94 10.93
C GLU A 116 -15.16 -13.18 11.27
N ARG A 117 -16.30 -13.81 11.05
CA ARG A 117 -17.66 -13.28 11.27
C ARG A 117 -18.08 -12.13 10.35
N ALA A 118 -17.26 -11.78 9.35
CA ALA A 118 -17.56 -10.74 8.36
C ALA A 118 -18.11 -11.30 7.03
N GLU A 119 -18.21 -12.61 6.87
CA GLU A 119 -18.55 -13.26 5.59
C GLU A 119 -19.93 -12.81 5.07
N ARG A 120 -20.90 -12.66 5.97
CA ARG A 120 -22.28 -12.28 5.56
C ARG A 120 -22.36 -10.86 5.01
N PRO A 121 -21.92 -9.81 5.71
CA PRO A 121 -21.94 -8.46 5.17
C PRO A 121 -20.98 -8.27 3.98
N TYR A 122 -19.86 -8.99 3.94
CA TYR A 122 -18.94 -9.00 2.81
C TYR A 122 -19.62 -9.57 1.53
N LYS A 123 -20.24 -10.74 1.63
CA LYS A 123 -20.98 -11.35 0.50
C LYS A 123 -22.14 -10.47 0.03
N LEU A 124 -22.81 -9.79 0.94
CA LEU A 124 -23.90 -8.88 0.58
C LEU A 124 -23.35 -7.70 -0.25
N LEU A 125 -22.26 -7.08 0.18
CA LEU A 125 -21.60 -5.97 -0.56
C LEU A 125 -21.11 -6.43 -1.92
N THR A 126 -20.39 -7.57 -1.97
CA THR A 126 -19.85 -8.13 -3.23
C THR A 126 -20.96 -8.38 -4.24
N ARG A 127 -22.02 -9.06 -3.81
CA ARG A 127 -23.16 -9.37 -4.66
C ARG A 127 -23.89 -8.12 -5.14
N ALA A 128 -24.11 -7.14 -4.26
CA ALA A 128 -24.74 -5.87 -4.64
C ALA A 128 -23.93 -5.12 -5.70
N MET A 129 -22.59 -5.14 -5.59
CA MET A 129 -21.70 -4.51 -6.57
C MET A 129 -21.69 -5.27 -7.91
N GLU A 130 -21.71 -6.60 -7.89
CA GLU A 130 -21.80 -7.43 -9.10
C GLU A 130 -23.12 -7.22 -9.83
N GLU A 131 -24.25 -7.31 -9.10
CA GLU A 131 -25.59 -7.15 -9.68
C GLU A 131 -25.84 -5.74 -10.24
N SER A 132 -25.24 -4.70 -9.63
CA SER A 132 -25.37 -3.32 -10.10
C SER A 132 -24.35 -2.91 -11.15
N GLY A 133 -23.28 -3.69 -11.39
CA GLY A 133 -22.18 -3.32 -12.28
C GLY A 133 -21.35 -2.14 -11.77
N ARG A 134 -21.45 -1.80 -10.48
CA ARG A 134 -20.79 -0.65 -9.89
C ARG A 134 -19.50 -1.01 -9.16
N ALA A 135 -18.58 -0.06 -9.20
CA ALA A 135 -17.39 -0.05 -8.38
C ALA A 135 -17.47 1.07 -7.33
N ALA A 136 -16.72 0.93 -6.25
CA ALA A 136 -16.65 1.95 -5.23
C ALA A 136 -15.30 2.67 -5.28
N ILE A 137 -15.33 4.00 -5.32
CA ILE A 137 -14.15 4.83 -5.10
C ILE A 137 -14.03 5.08 -3.61
N GLY A 138 -12.84 4.83 -3.08
CA GLY A 138 -12.53 5.01 -1.68
C GLY A 138 -11.12 5.51 -1.47
N ARG A 139 -10.77 5.72 -0.22
CA ARG A 139 -9.42 6.04 0.22
C ARG A 139 -9.02 5.18 1.40
N PHE A 140 -7.75 4.86 1.50
CA PHE A 140 -7.20 4.19 2.67
C PHE A 140 -5.73 4.54 2.86
N VAL A 141 -5.25 4.33 4.08
CA VAL A 141 -3.87 4.59 4.45
C VAL A 141 -3.09 3.27 4.46
N LEU A 142 -2.08 3.18 3.61
CA LEU A 142 -1.13 2.07 3.58
C LEU A 142 0.29 2.61 3.81
N SER A 143 0.97 2.10 4.83
CA SER A 143 2.34 2.50 5.16
C SER A 143 2.53 4.03 5.25
N THR A 144 1.64 4.71 5.99
CA THR A 144 1.64 6.17 6.23
C THR A 144 1.23 7.06 5.06
N LYS A 145 0.90 6.50 3.90
CA LYS A 145 0.42 7.25 2.74
C LYS A 145 -1.06 6.98 2.49
N GLU A 146 -1.80 8.04 2.23
CA GLU A 146 -3.17 7.94 1.75
C GLU A 146 -3.17 7.60 0.26
N HIS A 147 -4.01 6.63 -0.11
CA HIS A 147 -4.21 6.17 -1.48
C HIS A 147 -5.67 6.28 -1.86
N LEU A 148 -5.93 6.79 -3.05
CA LEU A 148 -7.22 6.65 -3.70
C LEU A 148 -7.30 5.23 -4.28
N VAL A 149 -8.42 4.54 -4.03
CA VAL A 149 -8.61 3.15 -4.45
C VAL A 149 -9.94 2.95 -5.13
N LEU A 150 -9.98 2.00 -6.04
CA LEU A 150 -11.19 1.47 -6.63
C LEU A 150 -11.42 0.06 -6.07
N LEU A 151 -12.59 -0.15 -5.45
CA LEU A 151 -13.07 -1.47 -5.08
C LEU A 151 -14.03 -1.95 -6.16
N ARG A 152 -13.83 -3.16 -6.63
CA ARG A 152 -14.76 -3.86 -7.53
C ARG A 152 -14.94 -5.31 -7.09
N ALA A 153 -16.07 -5.88 -7.45
CA ALA A 153 -16.34 -7.29 -7.22
C ALA A 153 -16.05 -8.11 -8.47
N ILE A 154 -15.38 -9.24 -8.30
CA ILE A 154 -15.05 -10.21 -9.36
C ILE A 154 -15.21 -11.61 -8.78
N ASP A 155 -16.07 -12.43 -9.36
CA ASP A 155 -16.28 -13.83 -8.98
C ASP A 155 -16.53 -14.01 -7.46
N GLY A 156 -17.35 -13.14 -6.89
CA GLY A 156 -17.71 -13.17 -5.48
C GLY A 156 -16.64 -12.63 -4.53
N MET A 157 -15.56 -12.02 -5.04
CA MET A 157 -14.49 -11.41 -4.23
C MET A 157 -14.32 -9.93 -4.53
N LEU A 158 -13.88 -9.17 -3.52
CA LEU A 158 -13.49 -7.76 -3.69
C LEU A 158 -12.00 -7.66 -4.06
N THR A 159 -11.75 -6.75 -4.99
CA THR A 159 -10.39 -6.40 -5.40
C THR A 159 -10.24 -4.90 -5.46
#